data_7353bb8f74a2e5b00e385072757f5bdd
#
_entry.id   7353bb8f74a2e5b00e385072757f5bdd
#
_cell.length_a   1.000
_cell.length_b   1.000
_cell.length_c   1.000
_cell.angle_alpha   90.00
_cell.angle_beta   90.00
_cell.angle_gamma   90.00
#
_symmetry.space_group_name_H-M   'P 1'
#
loop_
_entity.id
_entity.type
_entity.pdbx_description
1 polymer ?
#
loop_
_entity_poly.entity_id
_entity_poly.type
_entity_poly.pdbx_seq_one_letter_code
_entity_poly.pdbx_strand_id
1 'polypeptide(L)'
;MLVGISFIILPLIGSISFLPSFKYNFINAYFESISGFTTTGLTVYSSLEGLPKSLLLWRAETQWIGGIGIVIFFLFIISRLYFHGKEETTQIEATSSLYQSQGLSQQLEPNLQKSSKNLLLIYCFYTILGIILLYLSGMNLFESIALSFTAISTGGFIVTDSLTASDTQLIILCILMLLGSISFIAHNKILQKKFKEFILSYEKNIFLLFLLLGISVTLFVYTDVKVVFFELISAFTGTGYSIAEISTLPPLFIMMIITGMLIGGSVASTSGGMKVARVYSLLAMIPLIMKRLVSPRHAVIPLKINKKNIEEKDLLIIVVFVTLFLLILFIGIIIFLLLGYSFLDSLFTMSSALGTVGLSTMDLVTVPIIGKIVLMLAMLLGRLEIFPLLILFKRLFTKY
;
A
#
# COMPACT_ATOMS: atom_id res chain seq x y z
N MET A 1 1.02 -8.54 17.99
CA MET A 1 0.13 -7.88 18.93
C MET A 1 0.41 -6.39 19.08
N LEU A 2 1.61 -5.96 19.53
CA LEU A 2 1.95 -4.53 19.72
C LEU A 2 1.63 -3.65 18.50
N VAL A 3 1.95 -4.08 17.30
CA VAL A 3 1.74 -3.28 16.09
C VAL A 3 0.27 -3.15 15.70
N GLY A 4 -0.52 -4.23 15.80
CA GLY A 4 -1.97 -4.12 15.57
C GLY A 4 -2.62 -3.14 16.54
N ILE A 5 -2.18 -3.15 17.80
CA ILE A 5 -2.63 -2.21 18.82
C ILE A 5 -2.15 -0.79 18.51
N SER A 6 -0.90 -0.59 18.06
CA SER A 6 -0.40 0.76 17.74
C SER A 6 -1.14 1.39 16.57
N PHE A 7 -1.53 0.62 15.54
CA PHE A 7 -2.34 1.11 14.42
C PHE A 7 -3.82 1.37 14.77
N ILE A 8 -4.26 1.03 15.98
CA ILE A 8 -5.55 1.44 16.53
C ILE A 8 -5.38 2.67 17.44
N ILE A 9 -4.37 2.64 18.33
CA ILE A 9 -4.16 3.69 19.33
C ILE A 9 -3.58 4.98 18.71
N LEU A 10 -2.60 4.89 17.81
CA LEU A 10 -2.01 6.09 17.19
C LEU A 10 -3.04 6.92 16.41
N PRO A 11 -3.92 6.33 15.57
CA PRO A 11 -5.00 7.09 14.96
C PRO A 11 -6.00 7.64 15.97
N LEU A 12 -6.25 6.95 17.09
CA LEU A 12 -7.13 7.44 18.14
C LEU A 12 -6.57 8.74 18.76
N ILE A 13 -5.29 8.76 19.11
CA ILE A 13 -4.61 9.95 19.63
C ILE A 13 -4.54 11.02 18.54
N GLY A 14 -4.17 10.67 17.33
CA GLY A 14 -4.08 11.59 16.19
C GLY A 14 -5.40 12.26 15.84
N SER A 15 -6.53 11.59 16.11
CA SER A 15 -7.86 12.13 15.84
C SER A 15 -8.21 13.37 16.68
N ILE A 16 -7.56 13.56 17.83
CA ILE A 16 -7.78 14.70 18.71
C ILE A 16 -7.50 16.00 17.95
N SER A 17 -6.46 16.05 17.12
CA SER A 17 -6.12 17.23 16.32
C SER A 17 -7.18 17.57 15.26
N PHE A 18 -7.96 16.60 14.81
CA PHE A 18 -9.01 16.77 13.81
C PHE A 18 -10.38 17.15 14.43
N LEU A 19 -10.61 16.90 15.72
CA LEU A 19 -11.91 17.12 16.36
C LEU A 19 -12.47 18.54 16.17
N PRO A 20 -11.69 19.64 16.33
CA PRO A 20 -12.24 20.98 16.18
C PRO A 20 -12.73 21.26 14.76
N SER A 21 -12.03 20.77 13.73
CA SER A 21 -12.41 20.98 12.33
C SER A 21 -13.68 20.24 11.92
N PHE A 22 -13.99 19.13 12.59
CA PHE A 22 -15.23 18.37 12.40
C PHE A 22 -16.32 18.72 13.41
N LYS A 23 -16.27 19.88 14.05
CA LYS A 23 -17.24 20.29 15.09
C LYS A 23 -17.45 19.19 16.14
N TYR A 24 -16.35 18.55 16.57
CA TYR A 24 -16.31 17.46 17.53
C TYR A 24 -17.01 16.16 17.11
N ASN A 25 -17.26 15.97 15.79
CA ASN A 25 -17.70 14.66 15.29
C ASN A 25 -16.53 13.66 15.33
N PHE A 26 -16.52 12.80 16.35
CA PHE A 26 -15.45 11.84 16.60
C PHE A 26 -15.25 10.86 15.45
N ILE A 27 -16.33 10.38 14.82
CA ILE A 27 -16.25 9.38 13.74
C ILE A 27 -15.51 9.95 12.53
N ASN A 28 -15.81 11.19 12.13
CA ASN A 28 -15.13 11.85 11.02
C ASN A 28 -13.65 12.14 11.35
N ALA A 29 -13.39 12.62 12.58
CA ALA A 29 -12.02 12.89 13.04
C ALA A 29 -11.18 11.60 13.09
N TYR A 30 -11.76 10.49 13.57
CA TYR A 30 -11.09 9.20 13.64
C TYR A 30 -10.90 8.58 12.25
N PHE A 31 -11.88 8.74 11.34
CA PHE A 31 -11.76 8.33 9.95
C PHE A 31 -10.57 8.99 9.26
N GLU A 32 -10.47 10.33 9.37
CA GLU A 32 -9.37 11.10 8.77
C GLU A 32 -8.01 10.67 9.34
N SER A 33 -7.96 10.44 10.64
CA SER A 33 -6.75 9.97 11.32
C SER A 33 -6.35 8.55 10.90
N ILE A 34 -7.31 7.60 10.81
CA ILE A 34 -7.03 6.25 10.29
C ILE A 34 -6.53 6.35 8.86
N SER A 35 -7.21 7.11 8.00
CA SER A 35 -6.81 7.31 6.61
C SER A 35 -5.39 7.87 6.51
N GLY A 36 -5.01 8.79 7.40
CA GLY A 36 -3.65 9.29 7.51
C GLY A 36 -2.64 8.20 7.90
N PHE A 37 -2.79 7.59 9.07
CA PHE A 37 -1.81 6.62 9.58
C PHE A 37 -1.75 5.32 8.78
N THR A 38 -2.83 4.92 8.10
CA THR A 38 -2.81 3.80 7.15
C THR A 38 -2.28 4.18 5.78
N THR A 39 -1.90 5.45 5.57
CA THR A 39 -1.47 5.99 4.27
C THR A 39 -2.48 5.71 3.15
N THR A 40 -3.77 5.75 3.46
CA THR A 40 -4.81 5.49 2.48
C THR A 40 -5.15 6.74 1.67
N GLY A 41 -5.38 7.89 2.32
CA GLY A 41 -5.69 9.14 1.61
C GLY A 41 -7.17 9.41 1.36
N LEU A 42 -8.10 8.52 1.73
CA LEU A 42 -9.54 8.80 1.72
C LEU A 42 -9.85 9.92 2.71
N THR A 43 -10.66 10.91 2.31
CA THR A 43 -10.99 12.07 3.15
C THR A 43 -12.49 12.28 3.30
N VAL A 44 -12.89 12.71 4.48
CA VAL A 44 -14.28 13.13 4.79
C VAL A 44 -14.39 14.65 4.92
N TYR A 45 -13.37 15.41 4.48
CA TYR A 45 -13.49 16.84 4.27
C TYR A 45 -14.19 17.13 2.94
N SER A 46 -15.17 18.02 2.94
CA SER A 46 -15.82 18.51 1.73
C SER A 46 -14.95 19.50 0.96
N SER A 47 -14.13 20.28 1.68
CA SER A 47 -13.15 21.20 1.13
C SER A 47 -11.99 21.33 2.11
N LEU A 48 -10.79 21.49 1.60
CA LEU A 48 -9.57 21.77 2.36
C LEU A 48 -9.29 23.26 2.46
N GLU A 49 -9.97 24.06 1.63
CA GLU A 49 -9.86 25.51 1.67
C GLU A 49 -10.37 26.05 3.01
N GLY A 50 -9.59 26.96 3.61
CA GLY A 50 -9.91 27.51 4.93
C GLY A 50 -9.47 26.68 6.14
N LEU A 51 -8.96 25.46 5.94
CA LEU A 51 -8.35 24.70 7.03
C LEU A 51 -7.00 25.32 7.42
N PRO A 52 -6.67 25.32 8.73
CA PRO A 52 -5.36 25.79 9.18
C PRO A 52 -4.22 25.00 8.53
N LYS A 53 -3.16 25.69 8.10
CA LYS A 53 -1.97 25.03 7.53
C LYS A 53 -1.35 24.00 8.47
N SER A 54 -1.41 24.22 9.78
CA SER A 54 -0.96 23.24 10.79
C SER A 54 -1.74 21.92 10.71
N LEU A 55 -3.05 21.98 10.45
CA LEU A 55 -3.88 20.79 10.30
C LEU A 55 -3.59 20.05 8.98
N LEU A 56 -3.40 20.80 7.88
CA LEU A 56 -3.01 20.24 6.58
C LEU A 56 -1.62 19.58 6.65
N LEU A 57 -0.68 20.19 7.39
CA LEU A 57 0.62 19.58 7.63
C LEU A 57 0.50 18.32 8.50
N TRP A 58 -0.33 18.35 9.54
CA TRP A 58 -0.61 17.19 10.39
C TRP A 58 -1.17 16.01 9.59
N ARG A 59 -2.08 16.26 8.62
CA ARG A 59 -2.55 15.23 7.68
C ARG A 59 -1.38 14.58 6.93
N ALA A 60 -0.48 15.39 6.36
CA ALA A 60 0.70 14.88 5.64
C ALA A 60 1.68 14.13 6.57
N GLU A 61 1.89 14.63 7.80
CA GLU A 61 2.75 13.99 8.80
C GLU A 61 2.21 12.63 9.26
N THR A 62 0.88 12.50 9.44
CA THR A 62 0.29 11.20 9.80
C THR A 62 0.56 10.15 8.74
N GLN A 63 0.51 10.52 7.45
CA GLN A 63 0.87 9.61 6.36
C GLN A 63 2.37 9.30 6.33
N TRP A 64 3.21 10.29 6.54
CA TRP A 64 4.66 10.11 6.58
C TRP A 64 5.08 9.16 7.72
N ILE A 65 4.52 9.33 8.92
CA ILE A 65 4.73 8.46 10.08
C ILE A 65 4.16 7.06 9.82
N GLY A 66 2.95 6.96 9.26
CA GLY A 66 2.31 5.69 8.92
C GLY A 66 3.08 4.88 7.86
N GLY A 67 3.67 5.58 6.88
CA GLY A 67 4.52 4.98 5.85
C GLY A 67 5.77 4.34 6.43
N ILE A 68 6.53 5.10 7.23
CA ILE A 68 7.75 4.58 7.85
C ILE A 68 7.46 3.53 8.93
N GLY A 69 6.34 3.69 9.66
CA GLY A 69 5.92 2.77 10.71
C GLY A 69 5.77 1.34 10.19
N ILE A 70 5.15 1.15 9.02
CA ILE A 70 4.98 -0.18 8.44
C ILE A 70 6.32 -0.78 7.99
N VAL A 71 7.22 0.03 7.42
CA VAL A 71 8.56 -0.42 6.98
C VAL A 71 9.39 -0.91 8.18
N ILE A 72 9.40 -0.14 9.28
CA ILE A 72 10.08 -0.54 10.52
C ILE A 72 9.42 -1.79 11.12
N PHE A 73 8.11 -1.90 11.04
CA PHE A 73 7.37 -3.07 11.50
C PHE A 73 7.79 -4.35 10.78
N PHE A 74 7.85 -4.32 9.44
CA PHE A 74 8.34 -5.46 8.67
C PHE A 74 9.74 -5.87 9.09
N LEU A 75 10.63 -4.92 9.31
CA LEU A 75 11.96 -5.22 9.81
C LEU A 75 11.95 -5.84 11.21
N PHE A 76 11.14 -5.35 12.13
CA PHE A 76 11.03 -5.89 13.46
C PHE A 76 10.53 -7.34 13.45
N ILE A 77 9.54 -7.66 12.64
CA ILE A 77 9.06 -9.04 12.48
C ILE A 77 10.16 -9.93 11.93
N ILE A 78 10.79 -9.53 10.83
CA ILE A 78 11.88 -10.30 10.23
C ILE A 78 13.02 -10.52 11.24
N SER A 79 13.29 -9.52 12.07
CA SER A 79 14.31 -9.62 13.11
C SER A 79 14.03 -10.69 14.15
N ARG A 80 12.81 -10.71 14.63
CA ARG A 80 12.39 -11.72 15.60
C ARG A 80 12.50 -13.14 15.05
N LEU A 81 12.23 -13.31 13.77
CA LEU A 81 12.31 -14.60 13.09
C LEU A 81 13.75 -15.11 12.95
N TYR A 82 14.72 -14.22 12.72
CA TYR A 82 16.12 -14.60 12.57
C TYR A 82 16.83 -14.93 13.90
N PHE A 83 16.49 -14.25 14.99
CA PHE A 83 17.21 -14.38 16.27
C PHE A 83 16.62 -15.41 17.23
N HIS A 84 15.36 -15.81 17.07
CA HIS A 84 14.70 -16.78 17.94
C HIS A 84 14.51 -18.17 17.29
N GLY A 85 15.00 -18.38 16.08
CA GLY A 85 14.89 -19.65 15.33
C GLY A 85 15.73 -20.82 15.88
N LYS A 86 16.31 -20.69 17.07
CA LYS A 86 17.02 -21.81 17.75
C LYS A 86 16.27 -22.38 18.97
N GLU A 87 15.25 -21.71 19.46
CA GLU A 87 14.45 -22.23 20.58
C GLU A 87 12.98 -21.81 20.45
N GLU A 88 12.13 -22.84 20.26
CA GLU A 88 10.69 -22.90 20.49
C GLU A 88 9.72 -22.11 19.60
N THR A 89 8.86 -22.87 19.00
CA THR A 89 7.41 -22.86 18.77
C THR A 89 6.95 -22.72 17.32
N THR A 90 6.09 -23.64 16.95
CA THR A 90 5.31 -23.76 15.70
C THR A 90 4.62 -22.47 15.19
N GLN A 91 4.44 -21.47 16.06
CA GLN A 91 3.85 -20.16 15.71
C GLN A 91 4.86 -19.20 15.04
N ILE A 92 6.15 -19.36 15.32
CA ILE A 92 7.22 -18.55 14.71
C ILE A 92 7.50 -19.09 13.30
N GLU A 93 7.40 -20.40 13.10
CA GLU A 93 7.56 -21.04 11.79
C GLU A 93 6.48 -20.59 10.79
N ALA A 94 5.21 -20.48 11.20
CA ALA A 94 4.14 -20.01 10.33
C ALA A 94 4.31 -18.54 9.91
N THR A 95 4.86 -17.68 10.77
CA THR A 95 5.15 -16.27 10.43
C THR A 95 6.44 -16.16 9.61
N SER A 96 7.44 -17.04 9.84
CA SER A 96 8.67 -17.06 9.06
C SER A 96 8.45 -17.54 7.63
N SER A 97 7.60 -18.55 7.45
CA SER A 97 7.23 -19.04 6.13
C SER A 97 6.48 -18.00 5.31
N LEU A 98 5.60 -17.18 5.97
CA LEU A 98 4.96 -16.03 5.33
C LEU A 98 5.95 -15.05 4.72
N TYR A 99 7.04 -14.76 5.41
CA TYR A 99 8.07 -13.81 4.95
C TYR A 99 9.15 -14.47 4.09
N GLN A 100 9.41 -15.76 4.27
CA GLN A 100 10.27 -16.54 3.37
C GLN A 100 9.66 -16.69 1.98
N SER A 101 8.35 -16.93 1.89
CA SER A 101 7.61 -16.96 0.63
C SER A 101 7.67 -15.63 -0.14
N GLN A 102 7.86 -14.52 0.58
CA GLN A 102 8.05 -13.18 0.03
C GLN A 102 9.49 -12.89 -0.41
N GLY A 103 10.41 -13.84 -0.29
CA GLY A 103 11.81 -13.67 -0.69
C GLY A 103 12.65 -12.77 0.23
N LEU A 104 12.09 -12.34 1.37
CA LEU A 104 12.71 -11.40 2.32
C LEU A 104 13.81 -12.04 3.18
N SER A 105 13.77 -13.36 3.41
CA SER A 105 14.67 -14.05 4.33
C SER A 105 16.15 -14.04 3.94
N GLN A 106 16.49 -13.82 2.68
CA GLN A 106 17.87 -13.90 2.19
C GLN A 106 18.53 -12.54 1.88
N GLN A 107 17.85 -11.42 2.11
CA GLN A 107 18.34 -10.10 1.68
C GLN A 107 18.71 -9.16 2.83
N LEU A 108 18.50 -9.56 4.08
CA LEU A 108 18.82 -8.72 5.22
C LEU A 108 20.24 -9.01 5.75
N GLU A 109 20.93 -7.94 6.10
CA GLU A 109 22.19 -8.06 6.83
C GLU A 109 21.95 -8.69 8.21
N PRO A 110 22.94 -9.43 8.76
CA PRO A 110 22.81 -10.06 10.08
C PRO A 110 22.54 -9.07 11.22
N ASN A 111 22.78 -7.77 10.99
CA ASN A 111 22.59 -6.71 11.96
C ASN A 111 21.36 -5.86 11.61
N LEU A 112 20.26 -6.13 12.30
CA LEU A 112 18.95 -5.51 12.08
C LEU A 112 18.87 -4.03 12.47
N GLN A 113 19.61 -3.62 13.52
CA GLN A 113 19.67 -2.21 13.88
C GLN A 113 20.30 -1.40 12.76
N LYS A 114 21.32 -1.94 12.10
CA LYS A 114 21.95 -1.32 10.95
C LYS A 114 21.00 -1.26 9.74
N SER A 115 20.27 -2.35 9.49
CA SER A 115 19.28 -2.40 8.40
C SER A 115 18.15 -1.40 8.63
N SER A 116 17.58 -1.31 9.84
CA SER A 116 16.52 -0.36 10.17
C SER A 116 16.98 1.09 10.02
N LYS A 117 18.21 1.40 10.50
CA LYS A 117 18.81 2.73 10.34
C LYS A 117 19.01 3.11 8.88
N ASN A 118 19.49 2.17 8.06
CA ASN A 118 19.68 2.42 6.63
C ASN A 118 18.36 2.69 5.90
N LEU A 119 17.29 1.95 6.22
CA LEU A 119 15.99 2.17 5.59
C LEU A 119 15.39 3.52 6.00
N LEU A 120 15.53 3.91 7.26
CA LEU A 120 15.13 5.23 7.75
C LEU A 120 15.90 6.33 7.04
N LEU A 121 17.21 6.18 6.86
CA LEU A 121 18.04 7.13 6.13
C LEU A 121 17.61 7.26 4.67
N ILE A 122 17.29 6.15 3.97
CA ILE A 122 16.80 6.17 2.59
C ILE A 122 15.47 6.92 2.52
N TYR A 123 14.55 6.63 3.45
CA TYR A 123 13.25 7.28 3.49
C TYR A 123 13.36 8.79 3.70
N CYS A 124 14.16 9.23 4.69
CA CYS A 124 14.42 10.65 4.94
C CYS A 124 15.14 11.31 3.77
N PHE A 125 16.12 10.63 3.15
CA PHE A 125 16.84 11.14 1.99
C PHE A 125 15.90 11.42 0.81
N TYR A 126 15.02 10.47 0.46
CA TYR A 126 14.04 10.67 -0.62
C TYR A 126 13.03 11.75 -0.28
N THR A 127 12.62 11.87 0.97
CA THR A 127 11.74 12.94 1.43
C THR A 127 12.40 14.31 1.22
N ILE A 128 13.64 14.49 1.69
CA ILE A 128 14.39 15.76 1.55
C ILE A 128 14.63 16.07 0.07
N LEU A 129 15.02 15.06 -0.70
CA LEU A 129 15.23 15.21 -2.15
C LEU A 129 13.93 15.67 -2.84
N GLY A 130 12.79 15.07 -2.49
CA GLY A 130 11.46 15.45 -3.00
C GLY A 130 11.13 16.91 -2.69
N ILE A 131 11.33 17.35 -1.43
CA ILE A 131 11.10 18.74 -1.02
C ILE A 131 11.93 19.69 -1.87
N ILE A 132 13.24 19.42 -2.03
CA ILE A 132 14.15 20.27 -2.80
C ILE A 132 13.71 20.32 -4.27
N LEU A 133 13.42 19.18 -4.90
CA LEU A 133 13.05 19.13 -6.31
C LEU A 133 11.71 19.84 -6.58
N LEU A 134 10.68 19.63 -5.73
CA LEU A 134 9.40 20.30 -5.86
C LEU A 134 9.54 21.83 -5.63
N TYR A 135 10.32 22.26 -4.64
CA TYR A 135 10.58 23.67 -4.39
C TYR A 135 11.31 24.33 -5.57
N LEU A 136 12.36 23.69 -6.10
CA LEU A 136 13.12 24.19 -7.26
C LEU A 136 12.27 24.22 -8.56
N SER A 137 11.22 23.39 -8.64
CA SER A 137 10.26 23.42 -9.76
C SER A 137 9.23 24.55 -9.66
N GLY A 138 9.36 25.45 -8.65
CA GLY A 138 8.48 26.60 -8.46
C GLY A 138 7.25 26.34 -7.57
N MET A 139 7.15 25.18 -6.91
CA MET A 139 6.11 24.92 -5.91
C MET A 139 6.44 25.67 -4.61
N ASN A 140 5.42 26.16 -3.90
CA ASN A 140 5.68 26.81 -2.60
C ASN A 140 6.23 25.81 -1.57
N LEU A 141 6.99 26.30 -0.59
CA LEU A 141 7.69 25.44 0.38
C LEU A 141 6.72 24.57 1.19
N PHE A 142 5.56 25.09 1.58
CA PHE A 142 4.57 24.36 2.36
C PHE A 142 4.03 23.16 1.57
N GLU A 143 3.62 23.36 0.34
CA GLU A 143 3.14 22.28 -0.55
C GLU A 143 4.26 21.29 -0.86
N SER A 144 5.49 21.78 -1.12
CA SER A 144 6.65 20.93 -1.38
C SER A 144 6.93 19.96 -0.23
N ILE A 145 6.82 20.42 1.03
CA ILE A 145 6.97 19.58 2.22
C ILE A 145 5.83 18.57 2.31
N ALA A 146 4.58 19.05 2.26
CA ALA A 146 3.41 18.21 2.44
C ALA A 146 3.31 17.13 1.34
N LEU A 147 3.46 17.50 0.06
CA LEU A 147 3.37 16.55 -1.05
C LEU A 147 4.56 15.59 -1.08
N SER A 148 5.77 16.00 -0.66
CA SER A 148 6.89 15.05 -0.52
C SER A 148 6.62 14.01 0.57
N PHE A 149 6.00 14.40 1.70
CA PHE A 149 5.62 13.48 2.77
C PHE A 149 4.61 12.47 2.26
N THR A 150 3.56 12.93 1.59
CA THR A 150 2.45 12.09 1.15
C THR A 150 2.78 11.26 -0.09
N ALA A 151 3.68 11.73 -0.98
CA ALA A 151 4.15 10.98 -2.14
C ALA A 151 5.06 9.81 -1.76
N ILE A 152 6.09 10.04 -0.92
CA ILE A 152 7.04 8.98 -0.55
C ILE A 152 6.41 7.95 0.40
N SER A 153 5.44 8.35 1.21
CA SER A 153 4.65 7.45 2.03
C SER A 153 3.58 6.71 1.26
N THR A 154 3.40 7.04 -0.04
CA THR A 154 2.31 6.54 -0.89
C THR A 154 0.93 6.73 -0.25
N GLY A 155 0.68 7.93 0.30
CA GLY A 155 -0.51 8.22 1.09
C GLY A 155 -1.56 9.08 0.39
N GLY A 156 -1.14 9.99 -0.51
CA GLY A 156 -2.02 10.73 -1.41
C GLY A 156 -2.80 11.91 -0.84
N PHE A 157 -2.65 12.26 0.42
CA PHE A 157 -3.25 13.50 0.93
C PHE A 157 -2.66 14.72 0.23
N ILE A 158 -3.53 15.60 -0.24
CA ILE A 158 -3.21 16.91 -0.80
C ILE A 158 -3.57 18.02 0.18
N VAL A 159 -3.07 19.22 -0.06
CA VAL A 159 -3.27 20.40 0.79
C VAL A 159 -4.21 21.43 0.14
N THR A 160 -4.64 21.17 -1.08
CA THR A 160 -5.62 21.93 -1.89
C THR A 160 -6.76 21.00 -2.29
N ASP A 161 -7.90 21.54 -2.74
CA ASP A 161 -9.04 20.70 -3.13
C ASP A 161 -8.77 19.87 -4.40
N SER A 162 -7.84 20.31 -5.24
CA SER A 162 -7.37 19.58 -6.42
C SER A 162 -5.85 19.68 -6.55
N LEU A 163 -5.24 18.66 -7.14
CA LEU A 163 -3.80 18.64 -7.39
C LEU A 163 -3.50 19.54 -8.62
N THR A 164 -3.22 20.81 -8.36
CA THR A 164 -2.79 21.77 -9.39
C THR A 164 -1.25 21.78 -9.44
N ALA A 165 -0.68 21.07 -10.39
CA ALA A 165 0.77 20.96 -10.52
C ALA A 165 1.21 21.07 -11.99
N SER A 166 2.35 21.72 -12.22
CA SER A 166 2.98 21.78 -13.54
C SER A 166 3.45 20.39 -14.00
N ASP A 167 3.68 20.22 -15.30
CA ASP A 167 4.15 18.93 -15.84
C ASP A 167 5.45 18.45 -15.17
N THR A 168 6.36 19.38 -14.87
CA THR A 168 7.61 19.07 -14.15
C THR A 168 7.33 18.56 -12.75
N GLN A 169 6.39 19.18 -12.03
CA GLN A 169 5.99 18.78 -10.67
C GLN A 169 5.32 17.41 -10.68
N LEU A 170 4.45 17.15 -11.67
CA LEU A 170 3.82 15.84 -11.85
C LEU A 170 4.85 14.74 -12.10
N ILE A 171 5.87 14.99 -12.91
CA ILE A 171 6.97 14.02 -13.14
C ILE A 171 7.73 13.75 -11.84
N ILE A 172 8.04 14.77 -11.05
CA ILE A 172 8.72 14.62 -9.76
C ILE A 172 7.86 13.78 -8.82
N LEU A 173 6.55 14.06 -8.73
CA LEU A 173 5.61 13.29 -7.92
C LEU A 173 5.54 11.82 -8.38
N CYS A 174 5.47 11.56 -9.70
CA CYS A 174 5.53 10.19 -10.24
C CYS A 174 6.80 9.45 -9.80
N ILE A 175 7.96 10.12 -9.84
CA ILE A 175 9.22 9.53 -9.39
C ILE A 175 9.17 9.20 -7.89
N LEU A 176 8.67 10.11 -7.05
CA LEU A 176 8.55 9.89 -5.61
C LEU A 176 7.58 8.75 -5.29
N MET A 177 6.43 8.68 -5.97
CA MET A 177 5.47 7.58 -5.85
C MET A 177 6.10 6.22 -6.20
N LEU A 178 6.85 6.15 -7.31
CA LEU A 178 7.56 4.94 -7.71
C LEU A 178 8.64 4.54 -6.70
N LEU A 179 9.42 5.50 -6.18
CA LEU A 179 10.42 5.25 -5.15
C LEU A 179 9.78 4.71 -3.85
N GLY A 180 8.64 5.25 -3.44
CA GLY A 180 7.89 4.76 -2.28
C GLY A 180 7.34 3.34 -2.45
N SER A 181 6.89 2.99 -3.67
CA SER A 181 6.27 1.69 -3.98
C SER A 181 7.25 0.55 -4.21
N ILE A 182 8.52 0.84 -4.49
CA ILE A 182 9.59 -0.15 -4.62
C ILE A 182 10.12 -0.53 -3.23
N SER A 183 10.48 -1.78 -3.05
CA SER A 183 11.03 -2.31 -1.80
C SER A 183 12.21 -1.50 -1.28
N PHE A 184 12.15 -1.00 -0.04
CA PHE A 184 13.26 -0.31 0.61
C PHE A 184 14.49 -1.21 0.80
N ILE A 185 14.30 -2.53 0.84
CA ILE A 185 15.40 -3.50 0.84
C ILE A 185 16.15 -3.46 -0.51
N ALA A 186 15.43 -3.30 -1.61
CA ALA A 186 16.06 -3.12 -2.92
C ALA A 186 16.86 -1.80 -2.98
N HIS A 187 16.32 -0.70 -2.42
CA HIS A 187 17.05 0.57 -2.33
C HIS A 187 18.32 0.47 -1.47
N ASN A 188 18.34 -0.33 -0.41
CA ASN A 188 19.54 -0.55 0.39
C ASN A 188 20.71 -1.15 -0.42
N LYS A 189 20.42 -1.90 -1.51
CA LYS A 189 21.46 -2.38 -2.43
C LYS A 189 22.18 -1.23 -3.16
N ILE A 190 21.47 -0.13 -3.40
CA ILE A 190 22.09 1.09 -3.98
C ILE A 190 23.12 1.66 -3.01
N LEU A 191 22.78 1.78 -1.71
CA LEU A 191 23.72 2.24 -0.68
C LEU A 191 24.95 1.33 -0.56
N GLN A 192 24.77 0.02 -0.79
CA GLN A 192 25.85 -0.97 -0.80
C GLN A 192 26.65 -0.98 -2.12
N LYS A 193 26.38 -0.06 -3.04
CA LYS A 193 26.99 0.01 -4.38
C LYS A 193 26.75 -1.22 -5.26
N LYS A 194 25.71 -2.01 -4.95
CA LYS A 194 25.30 -3.21 -5.69
C LYS A 194 24.24 -2.87 -6.74
N PHE A 195 24.53 -1.93 -7.63
CA PHE A 195 23.58 -1.42 -8.63
C PHE A 195 23.01 -2.53 -9.54
N LYS A 196 23.84 -3.51 -9.92
CA LYS A 196 23.38 -4.65 -10.74
C LYS A 196 22.27 -5.46 -10.03
N GLU A 197 22.38 -5.68 -8.73
CA GLU A 197 21.37 -6.39 -7.96
C GLU A 197 20.08 -5.58 -7.79
N PHE A 198 20.17 -4.25 -7.73
CA PHE A 198 19.00 -3.38 -7.75
C PHE A 198 18.27 -3.43 -9.10
N ILE A 199 19.01 -3.33 -10.22
CA ILE A 199 18.43 -3.38 -11.57
C ILE A 199 17.75 -4.73 -11.81
N LEU A 200 18.37 -5.82 -11.38
CA LEU A 200 17.86 -7.18 -11.52
C LEU A 200 16.87 -7.59 -10.42
N SER A 201 16.41 -6.65 -9.58
CA SER A 201 15.42 -6.94 -8.55
C SER A 201 14.12 -7.44 -9.18
N TYR A 202 13.79 -8.70 -8.86
CA TYR A 202 12.66 -9.41 -9.42
C TYR A 202 11.31 -8.71 -9.18
N GLU A 203 11.02 -8.34 -7.93
CA GLU A 203 9.74 -7.68 -7.58
C GLU A 203 9.56 -6.35 -8.31
N LYS A 204 10.61 -5.51 -8.33
CA LYS A 204 10.58 -4.24 -9.06
C LYS A 204 10.29 -4.45 -10.54
N ASN A 205 10.95 -5.43 -11.18
CA ASN A 205 10.77 -5.66 -12.62
C ASN A 205 9.36 -6.17 -12.95
N ILE A 206 8.77 -7.02 -12.09
CA ILE A 206 7.38 -7.46 -12.26
C ILE A 206 6.40 -6.32 -12.01
N PHE A 207 6.64 -5.49 -10.99
CA PHE A 207 5.83 -4.31 -10.73
C PHE A 207 5.81 -3.38 -11.95
N LEU A 208 6.98 -3.07 -12.52
CA LEU A 208 7.09 -2.25 -13.72
C LEU A 208 6.42 -2.92 -14.94
N LEU A 209 6.51 -4.25 -15.07
CA LEU A 209 5.84 -4.98 -16.14
C LEU A 209 4.31 -4.84 -16.04
N PHE A 210 3.72 -5.03 -14.87
CA PHE A 210 2.27 -4.87 -14.68
C PHE A 210 1.83 -3.42 -14.92
N LEU A 211 2.60 -2.45 -14.44
CA LEU A 211 2.33 -1.03 -14.67
C LEU A 211 2.35 -0.73 -16.19
N LEU A 212 3.39 -1.16 -16.92
CA LEU A 212 3.51 -0.94 -18.36
C LEU A 212 2.40 -1.63 -19.14
N LEU A 213 1.99 -2.84 -18.74
CA LEU A 213 0.84 -3.53 -19.34
C LEU A 213 -0.45 -2.74 -19.11
N GLY A 214 -0.69 -2.25 -17.90
CA GLY A 214 -1.84 -1.40 -17.57
C GLY A 214 -1.87 -0.14 -18.43
N ILE A 215 -0.74 0.57 -18.53
CA ILE A 215 -0.59 1.77 -19.37
C ILE A 215 -0.87 1.44 -20.83
N SER A 216 -0.27 0.39 -21.38
CA SER A 216 -0.45 0.01 -22.78
C SER A 216 -1.91 -0.30 -23.12
N VAL A 217 -2.59 -1.07 -22.26
CA VAL A 217 -4.03 -1.40 -22.45
C VAL A 217 -4.89 -0.14 -22.38
N THR A 218 -4.61 0.78 -21.46
CA THR A 218 -5.42 1.99 -21.28
C THR A 218 -5.26 2.96 -22.45
N LEU A 219 -4.05 3.07 -23.03
CA LEU A 219 -3.78 3.92 -24.19
C LEU A 219 -4.56 3.53 -25.45
N PHE A 220 -5.09 2.30 -25.55
CA PHE A 220 -6.00 1.92 -26.65
C PHE A 220 -7.37 2.59 -26.54
N VAL A 221 -7.77 3.03 -25.35
CA VAL A 221 -9.12 3.57 -25.11
C VAL A 221 -9.10 5.06 -24.75
N TYR A 222 -8.00 5.55 -24.21
CA TYR A 222 -7.86 6.91 -23.77
C TYR A 222 -6.54 7.52 -24.25
N THR A 223 -6.62 8.61 -24.99
CA THR A 223 -5.49 9.16 -25.78
C THR A 223 -4.63 10.17 -25.00
N ASP A 224 -5.12 10.71 -23.88
CA ASP A 224 -4.31 11.62 -23.07
C ASP A 224 -3.26 10.85 -22.28
N VAL A 225 -2.06 10.82 -22.86
CA VAL A 225 -0.90 10.11 -22.32
C VAL A 225 -0.55 10.57 -20.90
N LYS A 226 -0.66 11.87 -20.63
CA LYS A 226 -0.35 12.48 -19.32
C LYS A 226 -1.26 11.92 -18.23
N VAL A 227 -2.57 11.93 -18.48
CA VAL A 227 -3.57 11.41 -17.54
C VAL A 227 -3.38 9.92 -17.33
N VAL A 228 -3.20 9.13 -18.42
CA VAL A 228 -3.00 7.67 -18.32
C VAL A 228 -1.78 7.33 -17.46
N PHE A 229 -0.64 7.95 -17.71
CA PHE A 229 0.58 7.68 -16.95
C PHE A 229 0.42 8.07 -15.47
N PHE A 230 -0.11 9.26 -15.20
CA PHE A 230 -0.24 9.75 -13.83
C PHE A 230 -1.21 8.90 -13.01
N GLU A 231 -2.43 8.68 -13.53
CA GLU A 231 -3.47 7.92 -12.80
C GLU A 231 -3.04 6.47 -12.56
N LEU A 232 -2.43 5.79 -13.54
CA LEU A 232 -2.00 4.41 -13.36
C LEU A 232 -0.77 4.31 -12.45
N ILE A 233 0.20 5.22 -12.55
CA ILE A 233 1.31 5.26 -11.58
C ILE A 233 0.75 5.47 -10.18
N SER A 234 -0.17 6.42 -10.00
CA SER A 234 -0.81 6.69 -8.72
C SER A 234 -1.55 5.47 -8.17
N ALA A 235 -2.34 4.78 -9.00
CA ALA A 235 -3.10 3.59 -8.61
C ALA A 235 -2.21 2.40 -8.26
N PHE A 236 -1.23 2.07 -9.12
CA PHE A 236 -0.33 0.93 -8.92
C PHE A 236 0.66 1.14 -7.77
N THR A 237 1.10 2.38 -7.55
CA THR A 237 1.94 2.71 -6.38
C THR A 237 1.16 2.72 -5.08
N GLY A 238 -0.18 2.78 -5.14
CA GLY A 238 -1.04 2.92 -3.98
C GLY A 238 -1.01 4.32 -3.37
N THR A 239 -0.70 5.36 -4.16
CA THR A 239 -0.59 6.73 -3.64
C THR A 239 -1.93 7.46 -3.62
N GLY A 240 -2.72 7.39 -4.71
CA GLY A 240 -4.06 7.95 -4.74
C GLY A 240 -4.15 9.44 -5.09
N TYR A 241 -3.10 10.02 -5.68
CA TYR A 241 -3.25 11.33 -6.34
C TYR A 241 -4.03 11.18 -7.64
N SER A 242 -4.84 12.19 -7.98
CA SER A 242 -5.55 12.28 -9.25
C SER A 242 -5.46 13.68 -9.84
N ILE A 243 -5.34 13.74 -11.17
CA ILE A 243 -5.40 14.97 -11.97
C ILE A 243 -6.63 14.99 -12.88
N ALA A 244 -7.42 13.91 -12.88
CA ALA A 244 -8.64 13.77 -13.66
C ALA A 244 -9.82 13.42 -12.77
N GLU A 245 -11.01 13.77 -13.21
CA GLU A 245 -12.25 13.33 -12.55
C GLU A 245 -12.52 11.86 -12.93
N ILE A 246 -12.27 10.94 -11.99
CA ILE A 246 -12.29 9.50 -12.24
C ILE A 246 -13.65 9.01 -12.76
N SER A 247 -14.74 9.61 -12.28
CA SER A 247 -16.13 9.29 -12.70
C SER A 247 -16.38 9.48 -14.19
N THR A 248 -15.61 10.35 -14.85
CA THR A 248 -15.74 10.67 -16.28
C THR A 248 -14.87 9.76 -17.18
N LEU A 249 -13.98 8.96 -16.60
CA LEU A 249 -13.07 8.10 -17.36
C LEU A 249 -13.79 6.89 -17.98
N PRO A 250 -13.31 6.37 -19.12
CA PRO A 250 -13.86 5.17 -19.73
C PRO A 250 -13.85 3.97 -18.76
N PRO A 251 -14.85 3.06 -18.83
CA PRO A 251 -14.94 1.90 -17.93
C PRO A 251 -13.68 1.02 -17.91
N LEU A 252 -13.04 0.82 -19.05
CA LEU A 252 -11.78 0.04 -19.11
C LEU A 252 -10.65 0.72 -18.33
N PHE A 253 -10.56 2.06 -18.40
CA PHE A 253 -9.57 2.81 -17.64
C PHE A 253 -9.83 2.68 -16.13
N ILE A 254 -11.08 2.84 -15.70
CA ILE A 254 -11.48 2.64 -14.30
C ILE A 254 -11.12 1.22 -13.83
N MET A 255 -11.35 0.19 -14.65
CA MET A 255 -10.97 -1.19 -14.34
C MET A 255 -9.45 -1.37 -14.23
N MET A 256 -8.65 -0.67 -15.03
CA MET A 256 -7.19 -0.70 -14.90
C MET A 256 -6.72 0.00 -13.62
N ILE A 257 -7.35 1.11 -13.23
CA ILE A 257 -7.11 1.77 -11.93
C ILE A 257 -7.43 0.79 -10.78
N ILE A 258 -8.61 0.16 -10.79
CA ILE A 258 -9.00 -0.84 -9.77
C ILE A 258 -7.98 -1.98 -9.71
N THR A 259 -7.56 -2.50 -10.86
CA THR A 259 -6.55 -3.57 -10.92
C THR A 259 -5.23 -3.13 -10.29
N GLY A 260 -4.78 -1.90 -10.59
CA GLY A 260 -3.58 -1.31 -9.97
C GLY A 260 -3.71 -1.19 -8.45
N MET A 261 -4.84 -0.66 -7.96
CA MET A 261 -5.12 -0.54 -6.53
C MET A 261 -5.09 -1.87 -5.78
N LEU A 262 -5.63 -2.93 -6.41
CA LEU A 262 -5.65 -4.28 -5.81
C LEU A 262 -4.28 -4.95 -5.82
N ILE A 263 -3.50 -4.81 -6.89
CA ILE A 263 -2.16 -5.39 -7.00
C ILE A 263 -1.21 -4.72 -6.01
N GLY A 264 -1.12 -3.40 -6.05
CA GLY A 264 -0.22 -2.62 -5.20
C GLY A 264 1.25 -2.77 -5.54
N GLY A 265 2.13 -2.22 -4.69
CA GLY A 265 3.58 -2.22 -4.90
C GLY A 265 4.32 -3.45 -4.39
N SER A 266 5.64 -3.30 -4.21
CA SER A 266 6.54 -4.35 -3.71
C SER A 266 6.36 -4.60 -2.21
N VAL A 267 6.80 -5.77 -1.76
CA VAL A 267 6.90 -6.08 -0.32
C VAL A 267 7.98 -5.21 0.32
N ALA A 268 7.81 -4.84 1.59
CA ALA A 268 8.67 -3.90 2.32
C ALA A 268 8.80 -2.52 1.62
N SER A 269 7.72 -2.07 1.00
CA SER A 269 7.50 -0.71 0.52
C SER A 269 6.41 -0.01 1.34
N THR A 270 6.22 1.29 1.13
CA THR A 270 5.12 2.04 1.76
C THR A 270 3.75 1.76 1.14
N SER A 271 3.69 1.19 -0.06
CA SER A 271 2.46 0.85 -0.78
C SER A 271 1.62 -0.21 -0.05
N GLY A 272 0.30 -0.20 -0.27
CA GLY A 272 -0.64 -1.24 0.17
C GLY A 272 -0.92 -2.31 -0.88
N GLY A 273 -2.14 -2.83 -0.90
CA GLY A 273 -2.61 -3.85 -1.83
C GLY A 273 -2.15 -5.28 -1.50
N MET A 274 -2.49 -6.22 -2.37
CA MET A 274 -2.12 -7.64 -2.23
C MET A 274 -0.61 -7.89 -2.34
N LYS A 275 0.15 -6.93 -2.82
CA LYS A 275 1.57 -6.97 -3.20
C LYS A 275 1.85 -7.76 -4.48
N VAL A 276 2.58 -7.12 -5.37
CA VAL A 276 2.91 -7.66 -6.70
C VAL A 276 3.54 -9.05 -6.67
N ALA A 277 4.37 -9.35 -5.66
CA ALA A 277 5.02 -10.66 -5.52
C ALA A 277 4.02 -11.80 -5.30
N ARG A 278 2.95 -11.57 -4.52
CA ARG A 278 1.91 -12.58 -4.27
C ARG A 278 1.08 -12.83 -5.52
N VAL A 279 0.65 -11.76 -6.20
CA VAL A 279 -0.13 -11.88 -7.44
C VAL A 279 0.67 -12.62 -8.50
N TYR A 280 1.95 -12.28 -8.68
CA TYR A 280 2.81 -12.99 -9.61
C TYR A 280 3.01 -14.47 -9.22
N SER A 281 3.18 -14.77 -7.94
CA SER A 281 3.32 -16.15 -7.47
C SER A 281 2.11 -17.00 -7.82
N LEU A 282 0.90 -16.47 -7.67
CA LEU A 282 -0.33 -17.15 -8.08
C LEU A 282 -0.38 -17.39 -9.59
N LEU A 283 -0.03 -16.38 -10.40
CA LEU A 283 -0.01 -16.53 -11.85
C LEU A 283 1.04 -17.55 -12.30
N ALA A 284 2.22 -17.57 -11.66
CA ALA A 284 3.29 -18.54 -11.94
C ALA A 284 2.93 -19.98 -11.54
N MET A 285 1.97 -20.17 -10.62
CA MET A 285 1.45 -21.51 -10.28
C MET A 285 0.65 -22.14 -11.42
N ILE A 286 -0.04 -21.37 -12.25
CA ILE A 286 -0.92 -21.90 -13.30
C ILE A 286 -0.15 -22.84 -14.24
N PRO A 287 0.93 -22.41 -14.93
CA PRO A 287 1.67 -23.29 -15.84
C PRO A 287 2.36 -24.45 -15.10
N LEU A 288 2.72 -24.27 -13.84
CA LEU A 288 3.31 -25.32 -13.04
C LEU A 288 2.32 -26.43 -12.70
N ILE A 289 1.10 -26.08 -12.27
CA ILE A 289 0.04 -27.05 -11.99
C ILE A 289 -0.31 -27.80 -13.29
N MET A 290 -0.44 -27.09 -14.42
CA MET A 290 -0.65 -27.73 -15.71
C MET A 290 0.45 -28.75 -16.05
N LYS A 291 1.71 -28.38 -15.81
CA LYS A 291 2.85 -29.29 -16.01
C LYS A 291 2.78 -30.52 -15.08
N ARG A 292 2.40 -30.35 -13.81
CA ARG A 292 2.25 -31.46 -12.86
C ARG A 292 1.14 -32.42 -13.27
N LEU A 293 0.00 -31.91 -13.78
CA LEU A 293 -1.14 -32.72 -14.21
C LEU A 293 -0.82 -33.63 -15.42
N VAL A 294 0.08 -33.19 -16.30
CA VAL A 294 0.49 -33.94 -17.49
C VAL A 294 1.71 -34.86 -17.23
N SER A 295 2.38 -34.68 -16.11
CA SER A 295 3.60 -35.44 -15.79
C SER A 295 3.30 -36.79 -15.13
N PRO A 296 4.18 -37.82 -15.26
CA PRO A 296 4.01 -39.09 -14.57
C PRO A 296 3.87 -38.93 -13.07
N ARG A 297 3.09 -39.84 -12.42
CA ARG A 297 2.77 -39.75 -10.97
C ARG A 297 3.98 -39.64 -10.02
N HIS A 298 5.15 -40.11 -10.45
CA HIS A 298 6.39 -40.09 -9.66
C HIS A 298 7.32 -38.93 -10.01
N ALA A 299 6.93 -38.05 -10.95
CA ALA A 299 7.75 -36.91 -11.32
C ALA A 299 7.74 -35.84 -10.23
N VAL A 300 8.85 -35.60 -9.57
CA VAL A 300 9.03 -34.51 -8.61
C VAL A 300 9.32 -33.23 -9.40
N ILE A 301 8.31 -32.39 -9.56
CA ILE A 301 8.43 -31.09 -10.22
C ILE A 301 8.52 -30.01 -9.12
N PRO A 302 9.72 -29.49 -8.83
CA PRO A 302 9.89 -28.47 -7.80
C PRO A 302 9.27 -27.17 -8.27
N LEU A 303 8.59 -26.49 -7.34
CA LEU A 303 8.06 -25.18 -7.56
C LEU A 303 9.19 -24.16 -7.50
N LYS A 304 9.50 -23.53 -8.63
CA LYS A 304 10.57 -22.52 -8.72
C LYS A 304 9.99 -21.18 -9.15
N ILE A 305 10.14 -20.16 -8.31
CA ILE A 305 9.91 -18.76 -8.67
C ILE A 305 11.24 -18.04 -8.56
N ASN A 306 11.64 -17.33 -9.60
CA ASN A 306 12.95 -16.65 -9.66
C ASN A 306 14.14 -17.56 -9.29
N LYS A 307 14.19 -18.80 -9.83
CA LYS A 307 15.23 -19.81 -9.58
C LYS A 307 15.30 -20.33 -8.13
N LYS A 308 14.41 -19.91 -7.24
CA LYS A 308 14.31 -20.38 -5.85
C LYS A 308 13.20 -21.41 -5.72
N ASN A 309 13.45 -22.47 -5.00
CA ASN A 309 12.40 -23.42 -4.63
C ASN A 309 11.48 -22.76 -3.60
N ILE A 310 10.18 -22.82 -3.83
CA ILE A 310 9.16 -22.37 -2.90
C ILE A 310 8.52 -23.62 -2.29
N GLU A 311 8.36 -23.63 -0.99
CA GLU A 311 7.69 -24.71 -0.28
C GLU A 311 6.17 -24.63 -0.52
N GLU A 312 5.50 -25.77 -0.53
CA GLU A 312 4.04 -25.81 -0.71
C GLU A 312 3.30 -25.08 0.41
N LYS A 313 3.85 -25.06 1.62
CA LYS A 313 3.33 -24.31 2.77
C LYS A 313 3.27 -22.81 2.48
N ASP A 314 4.31 -22.25 1.87
CA ASP A 314 4.38 -20.81 1.56
C ASP A 314 3.33 -20.42 0.52
N LEU A 315 3.08 -21.29 -0.45
CA LEU A 315 2.03 -21.07 -1.44
C LEU A 315 0.64 -21.11 -0.83
N LEU A 316 0.40 -22.06 0.06
CA LEU A 316 -0.90 -22.17 0.75
C LEU A 316 -1.20 -20.88 1.53
N ILE A 317 -0.20 -20.29 2.17
CA ILE A 317 -0.33 -19.02 2.88
C ILE A 317 -0.67 -17.88 1.92
N ILE A 318 -0.03 -17.82 0.74
CA ILE A 318 -0.34 -16.81 -0.29
C ILE A 318 -1.78 -16.98 -0.77
N VAL A 319 -2.21 -18.21 -1.06
CA VAL A 319 -3.59 -18.49 -1.51
C VAL A 319 -4.60 -18.08 -0.45
N VAL A 320 -4.39 -18.45 0.82
CA VAL A 320 -5.28 -18.07 1.94
C VAL A 320 -5.34 -16.55 2.09
N PHE A 321 -4.19 -15.86 2.00
CA PHE A 321 -4.16 -14.39 2.08
C PHE A 321 -5.02 -13.75 0.97
N VAL A 322 -4.80 -14.14 -0.29
CA VAL A 322 -5.53 -13.56 -1.41
C VAL A 322 -7.02 -13.89 -1.34
N THR A 323 -7.37 -15.11 -0.92
CA THR A 323 -8.77 -15.50 -0.70
C THR A 323 -9.44 -14.64 0.37
N LEU A 324 -8.77 -14.41 1.50
CA LEU A 324 -9.28 -13.53 2.56
C LEU A 324 -9.41 -12.07 2.09
N PHE A 325 -8.42 -11.58 1.33
CA PHE A 325 -8.45 -10.23 0.78
C PHE A 325 -9.66 -10.03 -0.14
N LEU A 326 -9.90 -10.96 -1.07
CA LEU A 326 -11.05 -10.92 -1.97
C LEU A 326 -12.37 -11.10 -1.23
N LEU A 327 -12.41 -11.93 -0.19
CA LEU A 327 -13.60 -12.12 0.64
C LEU A 327 -13.98 -10.84 1.39
N ILE A 328 -13.00 -10.14 1.99
CA ILE A 328 -13.22 -8.86 2.66
C ILE A 328 -13.70 -7.80 1.66
N LEU A 329 -13.09 -7.74 0.48
CA LEU A 329 -13.51 -6.86 -0.60
C LEU A 329 -14.98 -7.12 -0.97
N PHE A 330 -15.34 -8.38 -1.18
CA PHE A 330 -16.70 -8.80 -1.55
C PHE A 330 -17.73 -8.45 -0.49
N ILE A 331 -17.43 -8.73 0.80
CA ILE A 331 -18.32 -8.36 1.92
C ILE A 331 -18.52 -6.85 1.97
N GLY A 332 -17.44 -6.07 1.82
CA GLY A 332 -17.54 -4.62 1.80
C GLY A 332 -18.41 -4.09 0.66
N ILE A 333 -18.26 -4.65 -0.55
CA ILE A 333 -19.12 -4.29 -1.69
C ILE A 333 -20.58 -4.59 -1.38
N ILE A 334 -20.91 -5.74 -0.83
CA ILE A 334 -22.29 -6.08 -0.46
C ILE A 334 -22.87 -5.06 0.53
N ILE A 335 -22.09 -4.65 1.55
CA ILE A 335 -22.55 -3.66 2.52
C ILE A 335 -22.83 -2.32 1.83
N PHE A 336 -21.98 -1.86 0.92
CA PHE A 336 -22.22 -0.60 0.18
C PHE A 336 -23.41 -0.69 -0.77
N LEU A 337 -23.65 -1.85 -1.41
CA LEU A 337 -24.86 -2.09 -2.20
C LEU A 337 -26.12 -2.02 -1.35
N LEU A 338 -26.09 -2.58 -0.12
CA LEU A 338 -27.20 -2.50 0.84
C LEU A 338 -27.44 -1.05 1.34
N LEU A 339 -26.38 -0.21 1.33
CA LEU A 339 -26.51 1.22 1.63
C LEU A 339 -27.04 2.04 0.44
N GLY A 340 -27.27 1.40 -0.74
CA GLY A 340 -27.85 2.03 -1.93
C GLY A 340 -26.85 2.61 -2.92
N TYR A 341 -25.55 2.33 -2.78
CA TYR A 341 -24.53 2.79 -3.74
C TYR A 341 -24.48 1.87 -4.97
N SER A 342 -23.98 2.39 -6.10
CA SER A 342 -23.81 1.59 -7.32
C SER A 342 -22.74 0.51 -7.15
N PHE A 343 -22.78 -0.54 -7.96
CA PHE A 343 -21.77 -1.60 -7.93
C PHE A 343 -20.37 -1.06 -8.25
N LEU A 344 -20.25 -0.17 -9.25
CA LEU A 344 -18.95 0.38 -9.67
C LEU A 344 -18.35 1.25 -8.57
N ASP A 345 -19.14 2.12 -7.95
CA ASP A 345 -18.70 2.99 -6.86
C ASP A 345 -18.28 2.17 -5.63
N SER A 346 -19.08 1.13 -5.30
CA SER A 346 -18.80 0.22 -4.19
C SER A 346 -17.50 -0.56 -4.42
N LEU A 347 -17.32 -1.11 -5.63
CA LEU A 347 -16.10 -1.84 -6.01
C LEU A 347 -14.89 -0.91 -6.00
N PHE A 348 -14.99 0.29 -6.59
CA PHE A 348 -13.90 1.25 -6.67
C PHE A 348 -13.44 1.70 -5.29
N THR A 349 -14.38 2.20 -4.47
CA THR A 349 -14.05 2.77 -3.16
C THR A 349 -13.58 1.69 -2.17
N MET A 350 -14.17 0.49 -2.21
CA MET A 350 -13.69 -0.63 -1.39
C MET A 350 -12.32 -1.13 -1.82
N SER A 351 -12.04 -1.19 -3.14
CA SER A 351 -10.71 -1.53 -3.66
C SER A 351 -9.66 -0.51 -3.23
N SER A 352 -10.03 0.78 -3.26
CA SER A 352 -9.18 1.88 -2.80
C SER A 352 -8.91 1.80 -1.31
N ALA A 353 -9.94 1.58 -0.48
CA ALA A 353 -9.78 1.48 0.97
C ALA A 353 -8.93 0.28 1.38
N LEU A 354 -9.20 -0.91 0.81
CA LEU A 354 -8.49 -2.14 1.12
C LEU A 354 -7.08 -2.15 0.49
N GLY A 355 -6.90 -1.53 -0.68
CA GLY A 355 -5.61 -1.29 -1.31
C GLY A 355 -4.80 -0.19 -0.65
N THR A 356 -5.40 0.58 0.27
CA THR A 356 -4.84 1.78 0.91
C THR A 356 -4.33 2.80 -0.11
N VAL A 357 -5.19 3.18 -1.07
CA VAL A 357 -4.84 4.06 -2.19
C VAL A 357 -5.38 5.47 -2.04
N GLY A 358 -6.68 5.62 -1.68
CA GLY A 358 -7.27 6.93 -1.41
C GLY A 358 -8.11 7.55 -2.52
N LEU A 359 -8.17 6.93 -3.69
CA LEU A 359 -9.07 7.36 -4.76
C LEU A 359 -10.52 7.00 -4.40
N SER A 360 -11.47 7.84 -4.73
CA SER A 360 -12.91 7.57 -4.55
C SER A 360 -13.70 8.16 -5.69
N THR A 361 -14.76 7.45 -6.11
CA THR A 361 -15.79 7.95 -7.03
C THR A 361 -17.01 8.49 -6.27
N MET A 362 -17.05 8.25 -4.94
CA MET A 362 -18.13 8.69 -4.06
C MET A 362 -17.71 9.89 -3.21
N ASP A 363 -18.68 10.74 -2.87
CA ASP A 363 -18.52 11.74 -1.82
C ASP A 363 -18.59 11.07 -0.43
N LEU A 364 -17.43 10.92 0.21
CA LEU A 364 -17.33 10.26 1.52
C LEU A 364 -17.91 11.07 2.67
N VAL A 365 -18.18 12.36 2.48
CA VAL A 365 -18.86 13.21 3.47
C VAL A 365 -20.27 12.68 3.75
N THR A 366 -20.97 12.28 2.69
CA THR A 366 -22.36 11.83 2.73
C THR A 366 -22.52 10.35 3.12
N VAL A 367 -21.44 9.60 3.15
CA VAL A 367 -21.47 8.16 3.50
C VAL A 367 -21.96 7.97 4.94
N PRO A 368 -22.95 7.07 5.18
CA PRO A 368 -23.44 6.73 6.51
C PRO A 368 -22.34 6.21 7.44
N ILE A 369 -22.56 6.31 8.75
CA ILE A 369 -21.61 5.87 9.78
C ILE A 369 -21.16 4.42 9.56
N ILE A 370 -22.07 3.52 9.21
CA ILE A 370 -21.78 2.12 8.92
C ILE A 370 -20.78 1.99 7.78
N GLY A 371 -20.98 2.72 6.68
CA GLY A 371 -20.05 2.73 5.54
C GLY A 371 -18.67 3.26 5.93
N LYS A 372 -18.59 4.34 6.74
CA LYS A 372 -17.32 4.87 7.26
C LYS A 372 -16.60 3.85 8.13
N ILE A 373 -17.30 3.12 8.99
CA ILE A 373 -16.72 2.04 9.81
C ILE A 373 -16.15 0.92 8.93
N VAL A 374 -16.89 0.49 7.90
CA VAL A 374 -16.44 -0.53 6.94
C VAL A 374 -15.17 -0.09 6.22
N LEU A 375 -15.11 1.17 5.75
CA LEU A 375 -13.90 1.71 5.12
C LEU A 375 -12.73 1.78 6.10
N MET A 376 -12.95 2.23 7.36
CA MET A 376 -11.90 2.27 8.38
C MET A 376 -11.32 0.87 8.65
N LEU A 377 -12.18 -0.16 8.74
CA LEU A 377 -11.76 -1.55 8.90
C LEU A 377 -10.98 -2.05 7.66
N ALA A 378 -11.45 -1.72 6.45
CA ALA A 378 -10.76 -2.07 5.21
C ALA A 378 -9.37 -1.44 5.14
N MET A 379 -9.23 -0.15 5.47
CA MET A 379 -7.93 0.56 5.53
C MET A 379 -6.96 -0.09 6.52
N LEU A 380 -7.43 -0.45 7.72
CA LEU A 380 -6.61 -1.14 8.73
C LEU A 380 -6.20 -2.55 8.28
N LEU A 381 -7.13 -3.34 7.72
CA LEU A 381 -6.86 -4.68 7.22
C LEU A 381 -5.90 -4.67 6.03
N GLY A 382 -6.05 -3.72 5.12
CA GLY A 382 -5.17 -3.54 3.98
C GLY A 382 -3.75 -3.18 4.41
N ARG A 383 -3.62 -2.25 5.37
CA ARG A 383 -2.32 -1.77 5.84
C ARG A 383 -1.54 -2.80 6.65
N LEU A 384 -2.21 -3.52 7.53
CA LEU A 384 -1.61 -4.51 8.42
C LEU A 384 -1.48 -5.90 7.79
N GLU A 385 -1.83 -6.04 6.50
CA GLU A 385 -1.77 -7.32 5.77
C GLU A 385 -2.60 -8.46 6.41
N ILE A 386 -3.81 -8.16 6.88
CA ILE A 386 -4.86 -9.07 7.39
C ILE A 386 -4.40 -9.98 8.55
N PHE A 387 -3.35 -10.82 8.38
CA PHE A 387 -2.92 -11.80 9.37
C PHE A 387 -2.56 -11.23 10.76
N PRO A 388 -1.81 -10.13 10.91
CA PRO A 388 -1.53 -9.55 12.22
C PRO A 388 -2.77 -9.15 13.00
N LEU A 389 -3.82 -8.68 12.32
CA LEU A 389 -5.10 -8.36 12.94
C LEU A 389 -5.87 -9.62 13.34
N LEU A 390 -5.93 -10.64 12.47
CA LEU A 390 -6.57 -11.92 12.80
C LEU A 390 -5.91 -12.59 14.01
N ILE A 391 -4.57 -12.56 14.10
CA ILE A 391 -3.82 -13.08 15.25
C ILE A 391 -4.13 -12.27 16.51
N LEU A 392 -4.26 -10.93 16.39
CA LEU A 392 -4.67 -10.07 17.49
C LEU A 392 -6.05 -10.46 18.01
N PHE A 393 -7.05 -10.59 17.13
CA PHE A 393 -8.42 -11.02 17.49
C PHE A 393 -8.41 -12.40 18.14
N LYS A 394 -7.73 -13.39 17.54
CA LYS A 394 -7.62 -14.72 18.13
C LYS A 394 -7.12 -14.67 19.56
N ARG A 395 -6.05 -13.92 19.84
CA ARG A 395 -5.48 -13.82 21.20
C ARG A 395 -6.34 -13.05 22.20
N LEU A 396 -7.20 -12.13 21.73
CA LEU A 396 -8.14 -11.43 22.60
C LEU A 396 -9.30 -12.33 23.02
N PHE A 397 -9.70 -13.28 22.17
CA PHE A 397 -10.86 -14.17 22.43
C PHE A 397 -10.47 -15.58 22.90
N THR A 398 -9.23 -16.02 22.67
CA THR A 398 -8.71 -17.28 23.22
C THR A 398 -7.70 -16.96 24.33
N LYS A 399 -8.11 -17.23 25.56
CA LYS A 399 -7.21 -17.25 26.72
C LYS A 399 -6.24 -18.45 26.62
N TYR A 400 -5.29 -18.43 25.67
CA TYR A 400 -4.14 -19.35 25.64
C TYR A 400 -2.95 -18.67 24.95
#